data_ec7a904d1f49bcd13e732e3a8121b11a
#
_entry.id   ec7a904d1f49bcd13e732e3a8121b11a
#
_cell.length_a   1.000
_cell.length_b   1.000
_cell.length_c   1.000
_cell.angle_alpha   90.00
_cell.angle_beta   90.00
_cell.angle_gamma   90.00
#
_symmetry.space_group_name_H-M   'P 1'
#
loop_
_entity.id
_entity.type
_entity.pdbx_description
1 polymer ?
#
loop_
_entity_poly.entity_id
_entity_poly.type
_entity_poly.pdbx_seq_one_letter_code
_entity_poly.pdbx_strand_id
1 'polypeptide(L)'
;MGRRTWLLLFVGCAAFVPAGCGADDGVSIQGCGATFPAPLYKRWFLEFYKQSPDVRVNYQAIGSSAGIRQLEEGLVHFGASDESLSEKRLGEVAKKLSDREGRRVELVQIPLTAGSVAICYNLPGAPRLRLSREVYVGMFLGQIQKWNDSQIQAVNPGISLPDLDIVFVRRAEGSGTTFNFTNHLNTADARWTTEKGGPGKGKSVQWPVGIGGKGNSGVAALIQQTPGAIGYIEAGYAEVTHLPMATLQNKHGNWVDPNAEASRSALSEAKLDKMLGGTIADPKGENAYPIVTFTWVVCRKHYDDPVLGQKLKAVLSCCLESGTPHRGQEISDELGYIPMPKDKLELARKAVATINAD
;
A
#
# COMPACT_ATOMS: atom_id res chain seq x y z
N MET A 1 6.51 -78.18 -45.60
CA MET A 1 6.65 -78.39 -44.15
C MET A 1 7.84 -77.65 -43.67
N GLY A 2 7.63 -76.40 -43.18
CA GLY A 2 8.71 -75.50 -42.77
C GLY A 2 8.54 -75.13 -41.29
N ARG A 3 9.51 -75.51 -40.49
CA ARG A 3 9.58 -75.18 -39.06
C ARG A 3 10.10 -73.70 -38.95
N ARG A 4 9.29 -72.83 -38.35
CA ARG A 4 9.70 -71.46 -37.93
C ARG A 4 10.23 -71.50 -36.50
N THR A 5 11.52 -71.15 -36.35
CA THR A 5 12.19 -71.02 -35.09
C THR A 5 11.91 -69.57 -34.59
N TRP A 6 11.36 -69.41 -33.34
CA TRP A 6 11.15 -68.16 -32.70
C TRP A 6 12.37 -67.83 -31.85
N LEU A 7 13.00 -66.68 -32.17
CA LEU A 7 14.07 -66.09 -31.38
C LEU A 7 13.44 -65.17 -30.29
N LEU A 8 13.62 -65.55 -29.05
CA LEU A 8 13.20 -64.72 -27.91
C LEU A 8 14.30 -63.66 -27.66
N LEU A 9 13.98 -62.39 -27.92
CA LEU A 9 14.79 -61.25 -27.51
C LEU A 9 14.45 -60.92 -26.04
N PHE A 10 15.40 -61.07 -25.13
CA PHE A 10 15.36 -60.53 -23.78
C PHE A 10 15.62 -59.02 -23.84
N VAL A 11 14.61 -58.22 -23.64
CA VAL A 11 14.76 -56.75 -23.42
C VAL A 11 15.05 -56.53 -21.94
N GLY A 12 16.28 -56.19 -21.61
CA GLY A 12 16.66 -55.81 -20.25
C GLY A 12 15.99 -54.47 -19.87
N CYS A 13 15.09 -54.49 -18.92
CA CYS A 13 14.54 -53.30 -18.29
C CYS A 13 15.63 -52.64 -17.43
N ALA A 14 16.26 -51.59 -17.94
CA ALA A 14 17.05 -50.70 -17.12
C ALA A 14 16.08 -49.93 -16.22
N ALA A 15 16.12 -50.17 -14.91
CA ALA A 15 15.40 -49.43 -13.93
C ALA A 15 15.92 -47.97 -13.93
N PHE A 16 15.13 -47.07 -14.49
CA PHE A 16 15.32 -45.65 -14.36
C PHE A 16 14.98 -45.26 -12.90
N VAL A 17 16.00 -45.07 -12.06
CA VAL A 17 15.85 -44.44 -10.76
C VAL A 17 15.55 -42.98 -11.05
N PRO A 18 14.35 -42.46 -10.74
CA PRO A 18 14.16 -41.00 -10.83
C PRO A 18 15.09 -40.38 -9.82
N ALA A 19 16.01 -39.55 -10.32
CA ALA A 19 16.74 -38.58 -9.47
C ALA A 19 15.68 -37.82 -8.68
N GLY A 20 15.64 -38.02 -7.38
CA GLY A 20 14.74 -37.33 -6.51
C GLY A 20 14.97 -35.84 -6.74
N CYS A 21 13.94 -35.10 -7.18
CA CYS A 21 13.86 -33.68 -6.96
C CYS A 21 14.00 -33.49 -5.46
N GLY A 22 15.17 -33.06 -5.01
CA GLY A 22 15.38 -32.59 -3.66
C GLY A 22 14.29 -31.55 -3.41
N ALA A 23 13.46 -31.76 -2.41
CA ALA A 23 12.55 -30.73 -1.93
C ALA A 23 13.41 -29.48 -1.70
N ASP A 24 13.03 -28.40 -2.33
CA ASP A 24 13.63 -27.08 -2.08
C ASP A 24 13.24 -26.77 -0.61
N ASP A 25 14.14 -27.08 0.33
CA ASP A 25 13.94 -26.89 1.78
C ASP A 25 13.86 -25.40 2.17
N GLY A 26 13.50 -24.56 1.21
CA GLY A 26 13.39 -23.11 1.34
C GLY A 26 12.19 -22.69 2.18
N VAL A 27 12.38 -21.61 2.95
CA VAL A 27 11.31 -21.00 3.76
C VAL A 27 10.39 -20.16 2.88
N SER A 28 9.08 -20.49 2.92
CA SER A 28 8.03 -19.72 2.24
C SER A 28 7.30 -18.81 3.22
N ILE A 29 7.48 -17.50 3.09
CA ILE A 29 6.83 -16.49 3.91
C ILE A 29 5.57 -16.00 3.19
N GLN A 30 4.40 -16.12 3.85
CA GLN A 30 3.12 -15.66 3.30
C GLN A 30 2.75 -14.32 3.91
N GLY A 31 2.46 -13.33 3.07
CA GLY A 31 1.98 -12.03 3.48
C GLY A 31 0.87 -11.52 2.59
N CYS A 32 0.02 -10.65 3.12
CA CYS A 32 -1.02 -10.02 2.30
C CYS A 32 -1.45 -8.67 2.87
N GLY A 33 -2.17 -7.89 2.07
CA GLY A 33 -2.77 -6.65 2.55
C GLY A 33 -2.70 -5.47 1.60
N ALA A 34 -2.21 -4.36 2.09
CA ALA A 34 -2.19 -3.08 1.39
C ALA A 34 -1.68 -3.18 -0.06
N THR A 35 -2.40 -2.55 -0.97
CA THR A 35 -1.96 -2.45 -2.38
C THR A 35 -1.04 -1.25 -2.62
N PHE A 36 -1.03 -0.29 -1.70
CA PHE A 36 -0.19 0.89 -1.74
C PHE A 36 1.30 0.54 -1.91
N PRO A 37 1.93 -0.31 -1.06
CA PRO A 37 3.34 -0.63 -1.18
C PRO A 37 3.63 -1.79 -2.15
N ALA A 38 2.64 -2.36 -2.83
CA ALA A 38 2.82 -3.63 -3.54
C ALA A 38 3.93 -3.63 -4.60
N PRO A 39 4.12 -2.58 -5.44
CA PRO A 39 5.26 -2.51 -6.36
C PRO A 39 6.62 -2.53 -5.64
N LEU A 40 6.73 -1.79 -4.54
CA LEU A 40 7.93 -1.72 -3.73
C LEU A 40 8.20 -3.06 -3.03
N TYR A 41 7.19 -3.68 -2.42
CA TYR A 41 7.31 -4.99 -1.77
C TYR A 41 7.78 -6.06 -2.76
N LYS A 42 7.22 -6.06 -3.98
CA LYS A 42 7.67 -6.97 -5.05
C LYS A 42 9.15 -6.77 -5.37
N ARG A 43 9.63 -5.53 -5.44
CA ARG A 43 11.03 -5.22 -5.70
C ARG A 43 11.93 -5.61 -4.52
N TRP A 44 11.57 -5.26 -3.28
CA TRP A 44 12.33 -5.63 -2.09
C TRP A 44 12.47 -7.14 -1.94
N PHE A 45 11.38 -7.89 -2.09
CA PHE A 45 11.40 -9.35 -1.94
C PHE A 45 12.17 -10.05 -3.07
N LEU A 46 12.15 -9.48 -4.27
CA LEU A 46 12.98 -9.97 -5.37
C LEU A 46 14.47 -9.74 -5.10
N GLU A 47 14.85 -8.56 -4.64
CA GLU A 47 16.26 -8.25 -4.32
C GLU A 47 16.74 -9.07 -3.12
N PHE A 48 15.90 -9.31 -2.13
CA PHE A 48 16.20 -10.21 -1.03
C PHE A 48 16.40 -11.66 -1.51
N TYR A 49 15.50 -12.16 -2.36
CA TYR A 49 15.60 -13.51 -2.92
C TYR A 49 16.90 -13.74 -3.70
N LYS A 50 17.39 -12.75 -4.43
CA LYS A 50 18.68 -12.85 -5.14
C LYS A 50 19.87 -13.12 -4.20
N GLN A 51 19.77 -12.69 -2.95
CA GLN A 51 20.82 -12.84 -1.93
C GLN A 51 20.59 -14.07 -1.05
N SER A 52 19.33 -14.48 -0.89
CA SER A 52 18.88 -15.58 -0.04
C SER A 52 17.84 -16.42 -0.78
N PRO A 53 18.25 -17.22 -1.77
CA PRO A 53 17.32 -17.97 -2.63
C PRO A 53 16.57 -19.09 -1.88
N ASP A 54 17.00 -19.41 -0.68
CA ASP A 54 16.31 -20.29 0.27
C ASP A 54 15.07 -19.64 0.93
N VAL A 55 14.79 -18.34 0.67
CA VAL A 55 13.65 -17.62 1.25
C VAL A 55 12.78 -17.02 0.15
N ARG A 56 11.52 -17.43 0.10
CA ARG A 56 10.52 -16.87 -0.82
C ARG A 56 9.44 -16.13 -0.05
N VAL A 57 9.19 -14.88 -0.41
CA VAL A 57 8.09 -14.09 0.14
C VAL A 57 6.98 -13.98 -0.89
N ASN A 58 5.82 -14.55 -0.57
CA ASN A 58 4.61 -14.45 -1.38
C ASN A 58 3.70 -13.37 -0.79
N TYR A 59 3.55 -12.27 -1.50
CA TYR A 59 2.71 -11.17 -1.06
C TYR A 59 1.48 -10.99 -1.95
N GLN A 60 0.30 -11.02 -1.34
CA GLN A 60 -0.98 -10.81 -2.01
C GLN A 60 -1.53 -9.41 -1.70
N ALA A 61 -1.56 -8.54 -2.68
CA ALA A 61 -2.07 -7.18 -2.57
C ALA A 61 -3.62 -7.17 -2.69
N ILE A 62 -4.31 -7.45 -1.58
CA ILE A 62 -5.77 -7.65 -1.50
C ILE A 62 -6.52 -6.55 -0.73
N GLY A 63 -5.81 -5.50 -0.31
CA GLY A 63 -6.32 -4.40 0.49
C GLY A 63 -6.08 -4.56 1.99
N SER A 64 -5.92 -3.42 2.68
CA SER A 64 -5.51 -3.38 4.09
C SER A 64 -6.45 -4.13 5.03
N SER A 65 -7.77 -4.00 4.82
CA SER A 65 -8.76 -4.69 5.68
C SER A 65 -8.67 -6.21 5.54
N ALA A 66 -8.52 -6.71 4.31
CA ALA A 66 -8.39 -8.14 4.06
C ALA A 66 -7.07 -8.70 4.60
N GLY A 67 -5.96 -7.93 4.48
CA GLY A 67 -4.67 -8.30 5.01
C GLY A 67 -4.67 -8.50 6.52
N ILE A 68 -5.22 -7.54 7.26
CA ILE A 68 -5.32 -7.66 8.72
C ILE A 68 -6.27 -8.78 9.13
N ARG A 69 -7.37 -8.99 8.39
CA ARG A 69 -8.28 -10.12 8.66
C ARG A 69 -7.61 -11.47 8.43
N GLN A 70 -6.84 -11.66 7.34
CA GLN A 70 -6.13 -12.92 7.12
C GLN A 70 -5.04 -13.18 8.17
N LEU A 71 -4.37 -12.12 8.66
CA LEU A 71 -3.47 -12.25 9.80
C LEU A 71 -4.23 -12.70 11.05
N GLU A 72 -5.37 -12.08 11.35
CA GLU A 72 -6.25 -12.40 12.48
C GLU A 72 -6.79 -13.85 12.41
N GLU A 73 -6.99 -14.35 11.20
CA GLU A 73 -7.38 -15.73 10.91
C GLU A 73 -6.19 -16.72 10.90
N GLY A 74 -4.96 -16.24 11.12
CA GLY A 74 -3.75 -17.08 11.13
C GLY A 74 -3.36 -17.65 9.77
N LEU A 75 -3.90 -17.11 8.68
CA LEU A 75 -3.68 -17.61 7.31
C LEU A 75 -2.39 -17.08 6.68
N VAL A 76 -1.79 -16.05 7.24
CA VAL A 76 -0.55 -15.43 6.77
C VAL A 76 0.40 -15.14 7.92
N HIS A 77 1.69 -15.02 7.59
CA HIS A 77 2.71 -14.70 8.58
C HIS A 77 2.73 -13.21 8.92
N PHE A 78 2.40 -12.35 7.95
CA PHE A 78 2.23 -10.92 8.19
C PHE A 78 1.08 -10.33 7.39
N GLY A 79 0.44 -9.30 7.95
CA GLY A 79 -0.53 -8.45 7.28
C GLY A 79 0.05 -7.07 7.02
N ALA A 80 -0.34 -6.40 5.92
CA ALA A 80 0.08 -5.03 5.64
C ALA A 80 -1.11 -4.07 5.54
N SER A 81 -0.91 -2.85 6.05
CA SER A 81 -1.95 -1.80 6.08
C SER A 81 -1.34 -0.40 5.99
N ASP A 82 -1.98 0.51 5.24
CA ASP A 82 -1.63 1.93 5.20
C ASP A 82 -2.40 2.76 6.26
N GLU A 83 -3.17 2.10 7.10
CA GLU A 83 -3.68 2.62 8.36
C GLU A 83 -3.06 1.82 9.49
N SER A 84 -2.36 2.51 10.40
CA SER A 84 -1.85 1.87 11.61
C SER A 84 -2.98 1.35 12.48
N LEU A 85 -2.77 0.21 13.13
CA LEU A 85 -3.71 -0.28 14.12
C LEU A 85 -3.48 0.43 15.45
N SER A 86 -4.57 0.85 16.08
CA SER A 86 -4.51 1.33 17.47
C SER A 86 -4.08 0.20 18.41
N GLU A 87 -3.56 0.55 19.59
CA GLU A 87 -3.21 -0.43 20.63
C GLU A 87 -4.38 -1.39 20.93
N LYS A 88 -5.60 -0.85 21.04
CA LYS A 88 -6.82 -1.64 21.23
C LYS A 88 -7.00 -2.65 20.09
N ARG A 89 -6.88 -2.21 18.82
CA ARG A 89 -7.09 -3.09 17.66
C ARG A 89 -5.98 -4.15 17.54
N LEU A 90 -4.72 -3.80 17.82
CA LEU A 90 -3.63 -4.77 17.91
C LEU A 90 -3.91 -5.82 18.97
N GLY A 91 -4.40 -5.41 20.14
CA GLY A 91 -4.81 -6.33 21.21
C GLY A 91 -5.96 -7.24 20.81
N GLU A 92 -6.96 -6.74 20.09
CA GLU A 92 -8.07 -7.56 19.56
C GLU A 92 -7.59 -8.63 18.57
N VAL A 93 -6.69 -8.26 17.63
CA VAL A 93 -6.08 -9.19 16.68
C VAL A 93 -5.23 -10.24 17.41
N ALA A 94 -4.39 -9.79 18.35
CA ALA A 94 -3.55 -10.67 19.15
C ALA A 94 -4.40 -11.67 19.98
N LYS A 95 -5.51 -11.18 20.58
CA LYS A 95 -6.42 -12.04 21.34
C LYS A 95 -7.05 -13.12 20.46
N LYS A 96 -7.58 -12.78 19.29
CA LYS A 96 -8.17 -13.77 18.37
C LYS A 96 -7.16 -14.83 17.91
N LEU A 97 -5.92 -14.41 17.62
CA LEU A 97 -4.84 -15.34 17.33
C LEU A 97 -4.54 -16.25 18.53
N SER A 98 -4.49 -15.66 19.75
CA SER A 98 -4.24 -16.42 20.98
C SER A 98 -5.33 -17.45 21.26
N ASP A 99 -6.60 -17.04 21.10
CA ASP A 99 -7.77 -17.94 21.26
C ASP A 99 -7.72 -19.11 20.25
N ARG A 100 -7.28 -18.83 19.02
CA ARG A 100 -7.16 -19.82 17.96
C ARG A 100 -5.99 -20.79 18.16
N GLU A 101 -4.84 -20.29 18.60
CA GLU A 101 -3.61 -21.06 18.76
C GLU A 101 -3.49 -21.73 20.15
N GLY A 102 -4.40 -21.41 21.08
CA GLY A 102 -4.37 -21.94 22.44
C GLY A 102 -3.19 -21.44 23.27
N ARG A 103 -2.53 -20.37 22.85
CA ARG A 103 -1.36 -19.76 23.52
C ARG A 103 -1.35 -18.24 23.37
N ARG A 104 -0.60 -17.56 24.22
CA ARG A 104 -0.46 -16.10 24.10
C ARG A 104 0.30 -15.72 22.82
N VAL A 105 -0.32 -14.89 22.00
CA VAL A 105 0.30 -14.28 20.82
C VAL A 105 0.50 -12.80 21.07
N GLU A 106 1.72 -12.32 20.81
CA GLU A 106 2.05 -10.89 20.80
C GLU A 106 2.33 -10.44 19.37
N LEU A 107 1.85 -9.24 19.05
CA LEU A 107 2.05 -8.63 17.73
C LEU A 107 3.00 -7.45 17.83
N VAL A 108 3.67 -7.20 16.71
CA VAL A 108 4.43 -5.98 16.46
C VAL A 108 3.95 -5.33 15.18
N GLN A 109 3.85 -4.01 15.18
CA GLN A 109 3.53 -3.19 14.03
C GLN A 109 4.76 -2.37 13.64
N ILE A 110 5.14 -2.42 12.37
CA ILE A 110 6.41 -1.88 11.87
C ILE A 110 6.14 -1.02 10.64
N PRO A 111 6.37 0.29 10.68
CA PRO A 111 6.33 1.13 9.50
C PRO A 111 7.55 0.83 8.62
N LEU A 112 7.35 0.59 7.32
CA LEU A 112 8.43 0.21 6.41
C LEU A 112 8.82 1.31 5.43
N THR A 113 7.87 2.10 4.97
CA THR A 113 8.06 3.21 4.04
C THR A 113 6.88 4.16 4.12
N ALA A 114 6.93 5.23 3.35
CA ALA A 114 5.85 6.20 3.23
C ALA A 114 5.62 6.56 1.75
N GLY A 115 4.54 7.30 1.49
CA GLY A 115 4.26 7.82 0.15
C GLY A 115 3.07 8.77 0.17
N SER A 116 2.81 9.36 -0.99
CA SER A 116 1.70 10.29 -1.21
C SER A 116 0.49 9.58 -1.79
N VAL A 117 -0.70 10.03 -1.42
CA VAL A 117 -1.94 9.70 -2.11
C VAL A 117 -2.24 10.84 -3.10
N ALA A 118 -1.99 10.57 -4.38
CA ALA A 118 -2.22 11.54 -5.45
C ALA A 118 -3.68 11.52 -5.91
N ILE A 119 -4.23 12.69 -6.23
CA ILE A 119 -5.47 12.82 -6.97
C ILE A 119 -5.12 12.81 -8.46
N CYS A 120 -5.55 11.76 -9.15
CA CYS A 120 -5.29 11.53 -10.57
C CYS A 120 -6.55 11.69 -11.39
N TYR A 121 -6.39 12.05 -12.66
CA TYR A 121 -7.53 12.28 -13.55
C TYR A 121 -7.21 11.87 -14.98
N ASN A 122 -8.28 11.72 -15.77
CA ASN A 122 -8.21 11.50 -17.22
C ASN A 122 -9.01 12.60 -17.91
N LEU A 123 -8.33 13.69 -18.27
CA LEU A 123 -8.91 14.79 -18.99
C LEU A 123 -8.07 15.06 -20.23
N PRO A 124 -8.48 14.57 -21.43
CA PRO A 124 -7.71 14.71 -22.66
C PRO A 124 -7.39 16.16 -22.99
N GLY A 125 -6.10 16.42 -23.28
CA GLY A 125 -5.63 17.75 -23.65
C GLY A 125 -5.47 18.74 -22.48
N ALA A 126 -5.85 18.36 -21.26
CA ALA A 126 -5.65 19.23 -20.10
C ALA A 126 -4.19 19.13 -19.59
N PRO A 127 -3.55 20.28 -19.37
CA PRO A 127 -2.28 20.32 -18.66
C PRO A 127 -2.51 19.96 -17.19
N ARG A 128 -1.43 20.00 -16.39
CA ARG A 128 -1.53 19.80 -14.94
C ARG A 128 -2.52 20.77 -14.31
N LEU A 129 -3.58 20.23 -13.68
CA LEU A 129 -4.63 20.99 -13.04
C LEU A 129 -4.29 21.30 -11.58
N ARG A 130 -4.78 22.45 -11.13
CA ARG A 130 -4.82 22.84 -9.72
C ARG A 130 -6.19 22.56 -9.14
N LEU A 131 -6.25 21.95 -7.96
CA LEU A 131 -7.50 21.70 -7.26
C LEU A 131 -7.40 22.31 -5.85
N SER A 132 -8.20 23.34 -5.58
CA SER A 132 -8.29 23.92 -4.24
C SER A 132 -8.99 22.94 -3.29
N ARG A 133 -8.81 23.13 -1.99
CA ARG A 133 -9.44 22.31 -0.94
C ARG A 133 -10.95 22.22 -1.14
N GLU A 134 -11.59 23.32 -1.38
CA GLU A 134 -13.03 23.40 -1.63
C GLU A 134 -13.44 22.63 -2.89
N VAL A 135 -12.66 22.77 -3.98
CA VAL A 135 -12.93 22.14 -5.27
C VAL A 135 -12.84 20.62 -5.17
N TYR A 136 -11.71 20.06 -4.71
CA TYR A 136 -11.61 18.60 -4.69
C TYR A 136 -12.58 17.97 -3.69
N VAL A 137 -12.85 18.59 -2.54
CA VAL A 137 -13.89 18.08 -1.62
C VAL A 137 -15.26 18.13 -2.29
N GLY A 138 -15.62 19.22 -2.98
CA GLY A 138 -16.88 19.34 -3.70
C GLY A 138 -17.05 18.30 -4.82
N MET A 139 -15.96 17.98 -5.55
CA MET A 139 -15.96 16.92 -6.57
C MET A 139 -16.26 15.55 -5.96
N PHE A 140 -15.58 15.18 -4.87
CA PHE A 140 -15.77 13.88 -4.22
C PHE A 140 -17.08 13.76 -3.43
N LEU A 141 -17.71 14.87 -3.06
CA LEU A 141 -19.07 14.93 -2.54
C LEU A 141 -20.15 14.87 -3.64
N GLY A 142 -19.77 14.95 -4.93
CA GLY A 142 -20.69 15.02 -6.06
C GLY A 142 -21.40 16.37 -6.17
N GLN A 143 -20.90 17.41 -5.52
CA GLN A 143 -21.43 18.78 -5.61
C GLN A 143 -20.93 19.49 -6.87
N ILE A 144 -19.72 19.19 -7.32
CA ILE A 144 -19.13 19.63 -8.59
C ILE A 144 -19.16 18.41 -9.50
N GLN A 145 -19.95 18.48 -10.58
CA GLN A 145 -20.26 17.34 -11.43
C GLN A 145 -19.66 17.44 -12.84
N LYS A 146 -19.18 18.62 -13.24
CA LYS A 146 -18.59 18.86 -14.57
C LYS A 146 -17.22 19.48 -14.47
N TRP A 147 -16.35 19.14 -15.42
CA TRP A 147 -14.99 19.67 -15.46
C TRP A 147 -14.94 21.18 -15.76
N ASN A 148 -15.90 21.71 -16.54
CA ASN A 148 -16.02 23.14 -16.83
C ASN A 148 -16.74 23.95 -15.74
N ASP A 149 -16.93 23.38 -14.54
CA ASP A 149 -17.50 24.11 -13.41
C ASP A 149 -16.69 25.37 -13.11
N SER A 150 -17.39 26.48 -12.82
CA SER A 150 -16.78 27.77 -12.55
C SER A 150 -15.76 27.77 -11.42
N GLN A 151 -15.93 26.91 -10.41
CA GLN A 151 -15.01 26.80 -9.29
C GLN A 151 -13.69 26.12 -9.73
N ILE A 152 -13.72 25.13 -10.62
CA ILE A 152 -12.51 24.52 -11.20
C ILE A 152 -11.83 25.54 -12.11
N GLN A 153 -12.61 26.23 -12.95
CA GLN A 153 -12.08 27.25 -13.87
C GLN A 153 -11.38 28.40 -13.14
N ALA A 154 -11.94 28.84 -12.01
CA ALA A 154 -11.38 29.96 -11.21
C ALA A 154 -9.95 29.68 -10.70
N VAL A 155 -9.62 28.43 -10.40
CA VAL A 155 -8.28 28.02 -9.90
C VAL A 155 -7.35 27.54 -11.03
N ASN A 156 -7.85 27.51 -12.28
CA ASN A 156 -7.11 27.13 -13.48
C ASN A 156 -7.25 28.19 -14.60
N PRO A 157 -6.85 29.44 -14.35
CA PRO A 157 -6.99 30.49 -15.34
C PRO A 157 -6.18 30.18 -16.60
N GLY A 158 -6.77 30.43 -17.76
CA GLY A 158 -6.14 30.19 -19.06
C GLY A 158 -6.23 28.74 -19.57
N ILE A 159 -6.79 27.82 -18.80
CA ILE A 159 -7.05 26.44 -19.22
C ILE A 159 -8.50 26.35 -19.71
N SER A 160 -8.70 25.88 -20.94
CA SER A 160 -10.04 25.59 -21.46
C SER A 160 -10.47 24.20 -20.96
N LEU A 161 -11.42 24.15 -20.04
CA LEU A 161 -11.94 22.91 -19.49
C LEU A 161 -13.16 22.45 -20.33
N PRO A 162 -13.25 21.16 -20.68
CA PRO A 162 -14.35 20.65 -21.50
C PRO A 162 -15.66 20.53 -20.71
N ASP A 163 -16.78 20.64 -21.42
CA ASP A 163 -18.09 20.27 -20.89
C ASP A 163 -18.21 18.75 -20.83
N LEU A 164 -17.60 18.17 -19.79
CA LEU A 164 -17.52 16.72 -19.58
C LEU A 164 -17.88 16.41 -18.13
N ASP A 165 -18.66 15.37 -17.93
CA ASP A 165 -19.05 14.92 -16.60
C ASP A 165 -17.84 14.35 -15.84
N ILE A 166 -17.80 14.59 -14.54
CA ILE A 166 -16.79 14.03 -13.63
C ILE A 166 -17.21 12.62 -13.21
N VAL A 167 -16.38 11.63 -13.53
CA VAL A 167 -16.56 10.24 -13.08
C VAL A 167 -15.61 9.95 -11.93
N PHE A 168 -16.13 9.94 -10.70
CA PHE A 168 -15.30 9.61 -9.54
C PHE A 168 -14.99 8.11 -9.48
N VAL A 169 -13.70 7.76 -9.36
CA VAL A 169 -13.21 6.39 -9.20
C VAL A 169 -12.65 6.21 -7.79
N ARG A 170 -13.24 5.29 -7.04
CA ARG A 170 -12.90 4.97 -5.66
C ARG A 170 -12.45 3.53 -5.49
N ARG A 171 -11.97 3.19 -4.30
CA ARG A 171 -11.65 1.80 -3.95
C ARG A 171 -12.93 0.99 -3.68
N ALA A 172 -12.94 -0.24 -4.18
CA ALA A 172 -14.06 -1.16 -4.01
C ALA A 172 -13.99 -1.96 -2.70
N GLU A 173 -12.78 -2.17 -2.17
CA GLU A 173 -12.51 -2.93 -0.95
C GLU A 173 -12.08 -2.02 0.22
N GLY A 174 -11.97 -2.60 1.42
CA GLY A 174 -11.45 -1.88 2.58
C GLY A 174 -9.95 -1.56 2.44
N SER A 175 -9.63 -0.27 2.27
CA SER A 175 -8.36 0.25 1.82
C SER A 175 -7.72 1.23 2.81
N GLY A 176 -6.43 1.05 3.11
CA GLY A 176 -5.66 2.03 3.86
C GLY A 176 -5.46 3.33 3.09
N THR A 177 -5.32 3.27 1.76
CA THR A 177 -5.28 4.46 0.89
C THR A 177 -6.58 5.27 1.04
N THR A 178 -7.75 4.58 1.03
CA THR A 178 -9.05 5.22 1.30
C THR A 178 -9.10 5.84 2.69
N PHE A 179 -8.58 5.16 3.70
CA PHE A 179 -8.54 5.72 5.06
C PHE A 179 -7.78 7.05 5.09
N ASN A 180 -6.58 7.10 4.53
CA ASN A 180 -5.76 8.32 4.54
C ASN A 180 -6.37 9.44 3.71
N PHE A 181 -6.94 9.11 2.55
CA PHE A 181 -7.66 10.04 1.72
C PHE A 181 -8.87 10.64 2.45
N THR A 182 -9.74 9.81 2.99
CA THR A 182 -10.95 10.27 3.71
C THR A 182 -10.63 10.95 5.04
N ASN A 183 -9.55 10.54 5.73
CA ASN A 183 -9.06 11.21 6.93
C ASN A 183 -8.58 12.64 6.63
N HIS A 184 -7.89 12.83 5.49
CA HIS A 184 -7.54 14.17 5.01
C HIS A 184 -8.80 14.98 4.70
N LEU A 185 -9.74 14.48 3.89
CA LEU A 185 -10.96 15.21 3.54
C LEU A 185 -11.78 15.58 4.79
N ASN A 186 -11.89 14.66 5.75
CA ASN A 186 -12.59 14.90 7.01
C ASN A 186 -11.93 15.98 7.89
N THR A 187 -10.62 16.16 7.76
CA THR A 187 -9.86 17.20 8.47
C THR A 187 -9.87 18.51 7.71
N ALA A 188 -9.88 18.46 6.39
CA ALA A 188 -9.79 19.59 5.50
C ALA A 188 -11.09 20.39 5.38
N ASP A 189 -12.26 19.70 5.46
CA ASP A 189 -13.55 20.34 5.20
C ASP A 189 -14.66 19.73 6.05
N ALA A 190 -15.39 20.60 6.76
CA ALA A 190 -16.49 20.17 7.64
C ALA A 190 -17.64 19.47 6.88
N ARG A 191 -17.85 19.76 5.59
CA ARG A 191 -18.87 19.08 4.77
C ARG A 191 -18.64 17.58 4.66
N TRP A 192 -17.38 17.14 4.83
CA TRP A 192 -17.02 15.72 4.78
C TRP A 192 -17.31 14.97 6.08
N THR A 193 -17.46 15.68 7.21
CA THR A 193 -17.63 15.05 8.52
C THR A 193 -19.01 14.43 8.70
N THR A 194 -19.09 13.36 9.48
CA THR A 194 -20.37 12.68 9.79
C THR A 194 -21.33 13.59 10.57
N GLU A 195 -20.83 14.51 11.37
CA GLU A 195 -21.61 15.51 12.11
C GLU A 195 -22.36 16.48 11.19
N LYS A 196 -21.89 16.63 9.94
CA LYS A 196 -22.53 17.43 8.89
C LYS A 196 -23.22 16.58 7.83
N GLY A 197 -23.39 15.27 8.08
CA GLY A 197 -23.99 14.34 7.13
C GLY A 197 -23.07 13.88 6.01
N GLY A 198 -21.77 14.16 6.10
CA GLY A 198 -20.77 13.71 5.14
C GLY A 198 -20.33 12.25 5.34
N PRO A 199 -19.50 11.71 4.44
CA PRO A 199 -19.07 10.32 4.48
C PRO A 199 -18.20 9.94 5.67
N GLY A 200 -17.55 10.92 6.33
CA GLY A 200 -16.60 10.68 7.40
C GLY A 200 -15.29 10.03 6.92
N LYS A 201 -14.57 9.40 7.83
CA LYS A 201 -13.29 8.73 7.55
C LYS A 201 -13.33 7.23 7.84
N GLY A 202 -12.65 6.46 7.01
CA GLY A 202 -12.58 5.00 7.19
C GLY A 202 -11.91 4.30 6.02
N LYS A 203 -11.56 3.02 6.21
CA LYS A 203 -11.12 2.13 5.11
C LYS A 203 -12.22 1.88 4.09
N SER A 204 -13.46 2.04 4.50
CA SER A 204 -14.68 2.04 3.69
C SER A 204 -15.61 3.08 4.27
N VAL A 205 -16.20 3.90 3.44
CA VAL A 205 -17.19 4.93 3.80
C VAL A 205 -18.41 4.82 2.88
N GLN A 206 -19.52 5.46 3.24
CA GLN A 206 -20.67 5.58 2.37
C GLN A 206 -20.41 6.69 1.34
N TRP A 207 -19.89 6.28 0.19
CA TRP A 207 -19.58 7.21 -0.88
C TRP A 207 -20.85 7.77 -1.50
N PRO A 208 -20.97 9.10 -1.64
CA PRO A 208 -22.17 9.70 -2.26
C PRO A 208 -22.21 9.42 -3.77
N VAL A 209 -21.04 9.29 -4.42
CA VAL A 209 -20.87 9.08 -5.86
C VAL A 209 -19.72 8.11 -6.14
N GLY A 210 -19.60 7.69 -7.39
CA GLY A 210 -18.40 7.02 -7.91
C GLY A 210 -18.51 5.53 -8.13
N ILE A 211 -17.62 5.03 -9.00
CA ILE A 211 -17.47 3.61 -9.34
C ILE A 211 -16.27 3.01 -8.60
N GLY A 212 -16.29 1.71 -8.34
CA GLY A 212 -15.28 1.01 -7.55
C GLY A 212 -14.22 0.31 -8.37
N GLY A 213 -12.94 0.62 -8.13
CA GLY A 213 -11.77 -0.12 -8.64
C GLY A 213 -11.10 -0.96 -7.55
N LYS A 214 -10.67 -2.18 -7.88
CA LYS A 214 -9.99 -3.07 -6.94
C LYS A 214 -8.49 -2.74 -6.87
N GLY A 215 -8.01 -2.35 -5.70
CA GLY A 215 -6.63 -1.95 -5.46
C GLY A 215 -6.25 -0.60 -6.10
N ASN A 216 -5.03 -0.14 -5.86
CA ASN A 216 -4.50 1.04 -6.56
C ASN A 216 -4.43 0.81 -8.07
N SER A 217 -4.04 -0.38 -8.51
CA SER A 217 -3.98 -0.73 -9.94
C SER A 217 -5.34 -0.71 -10.63
N GLY A 218 -6.41 -1.22 -9.98
CA GLY A 218 -7.75 -1.19 -10.56
C GLY A 218 -8.33 0.23 -10.63
N VAL A 219 -8.04 1.09 -9.65
CA VAL A 219 -8.41 2.52 -9.71
C VAL A 219 -7.65 3.22 -10.83
N ALA A 220 -6.32 3.01 -10.93
CA ALA A 220 -5.51 3.59 -12.01
C ALA A 220 -6.02 3.18 -13.41
N ALA A 221 -6.32 1.88 -13.61
CA ALA A 221 -6.84 1.38 -14.87
C ALA A 221 -8.21 2.00 -15.23
N LEU A 222 -9.12 2.12 -14.26
CA LEU A 222 -10.42 2.76 -14.49
C LEU A 222 -10.29 4.24 -14.84
N ILE A 223 -9.40 4.98 -14.14
CA ILE A 223 -9.12 6.38 -14.47
C ILE A 223 -8.59 6.47 -15.91
N GLN A 224 -7.61 5.64 -16.26
CA GLN A 224 -6.98 5.66 -17.60
C GLN A 224 -7.98 5.37 -18.72
N GLN A 225 -8.93 4.46 -18.49
CA GLN A 225 -9.91 4.02 -19.49
C GLN A 225 -11.15 4.90 -19.59
N THR A 226 -11.39 5.78 -18.62
CA THR A 226 -12.64 6.56 -18.53
C THR A 226 -12.36 8.05 -18.73
N PRO A 227 -12.70 8.65 -19.88
CA PRO A 227 -12.62 10.09 -20.06
C PRO A 227 -13.44 10.83 -19.00
N GLY A 228 -12.89 11.89 -18.43
CA GLY A 228 -13.52 12.64 -17.33
C GLY A 228 -13.37 11.98 -15.96
N ALA A 229 -12.69 10.86 -15.85
CA ALA A 229 -12.47 10.22 -14.56
C ALA A 229 -11.52 11.02 -13.67
N ILE A 230 -11.78 10.99 -12.35
CA ILE A 230 -10.93 11.46 -11.28
C ILE A 230 -10.94 10.43 -10.15
N GLY A 231 -9.81 10.24 -9.48
CA GLY A 231 -9.71 9.31 -8.35
C GLY A 231 -8.44 9.53 -7.55
N TYR A 232 -8.22 8.69 -6.55
CA TYR A 232 -7.05 8.76 -5.67
C TYR A 232 -6.31 7.43 -5.66
N ILE A 233 -4.99 7.50 -5.83
CA ILE A 233 -4.07 6.35 -5.82
C ILE A 233 -2.75 6.74 -5.17
N GLU A 234 -1.94 5.75 -4.84
CA GLU A 234 -0.55 5.99 -4.47
C GLU A 234 0.22 6.58 -5.67
N ALA A 235 1.09 7.58 -5.40
CA ALA A 235 1.75 8.39 -6.44
C ALA A 235 2.62 7.57 -7.42
N GLY A 236 3.32 6.54 -6.94
CA GLY A 236 4.13 5.67 -7.80
C GLY A 236 3.30 4.90 -8.84
N TYR A 237 2.04 4.56 -8.54
CA TYR A 237 1.14 4.01 -9.55
C TYR A 237 0.80 5.03 -10.64
N ALA A 238 0.61 6.30 -10.26
CA ALA A 238 0.36 7.37 -11.23
C ALA A 238 1.57 7.57 -12.16
N GLU A 239 2.78 7.55 -11.60
CA GLU A 239 4.02 7.66 -12.37
C GLU A 239 4.18 6.52 -13.39
N VAL A 240 4.04 5.27 -12.94
CA VAL A 240 4.17 4.08 -13.81
C VAL A 240 3.09 4.03 -14.90
N THR A 241 1.88 4.50 -14.59
CA THR A 241 0.77 4.53 -15.55
C THR A 241 0.67 5.83 -16.34
N HIS A 242 1.57 6.77 -16.11
CA HIS A 242 1.58 8.12 -16.73
C HIS A 242 0.26 8.87 -16.56
N LEU A 243 -0.43 8.66 -15.45
CA LEU A 243 -1.64 9.39 -15.13
C LEU A 243 -1.30 10.81 -14.65
N PRO A 244 -1.96 11.85 -15.15
CA PRO A 244 -1.81 13.19 -14.62
C PRO A 244 -2.20 13.24 -13.14
N MET A 245 -1.35 13.86 -12.33
CA MET A 245 -1.58 14.13 -10.92
C MET A 245 -1.89 15.61 -10.73
N ALA A 246 -2.95 15.91 -9.97
CA ALA A 246 -3.31 17.29 -9.65
C ALA A 246 -2.35 17.93 -8.66
N THR A 247 -2.06 19.21 -8.85
CA THR A 247 -1.46 20.07 -7.85
C THR A 247 -2.54 20.44 -6.83
N LEU A 248 -2.33 20.15 -5.55
CA LEU A 248 -3.34 20.40 -4.51
C LEU A 248 -3.02 21.62 -3.68
N GLN A 249 -4.07 22.33 -3.26
CA GLN A 249 -3.92 23.37 -2.27
C GLN A 249 -3.77 22.77 -0.87
N ASN A 250 -2.67 23.08 -0.20
CA ASN A 250 -2.43 22.64 1.16
C ASN A 250 -3.11 23.55 2.22
N LYS A 251 -2.88 23.26 3.49
CA LYS A 251 -3.47 24.00 4.61
C LYS A 251 -3.09 25.48 4.66
N HIS A 252 -1.90 25.84 4.16
CA HIS A 252 -1.41 27.21 4.06
C HIS A 252 -1.95 27.97 2.84
N GLY A 253 -2.70 27.29 1.95
CA GLY A 253 -3.16 27.87 0.70
C GLY A 253 -2.15 27.75 -0.46
N ASN A 254 -0.99 27.13 -0.23
CA ASN A 254 0.04 26.93 -1.24
C ASN A 254 -0.31 25.77 -2.16
N TRP A 255 0.09 25.88 -3.42
CA TRP A 255 -0.09 24.85 -4.44
C TRP A 255 1.09 23.89 -4.39
N VAL A 256 0.83 22.60 -4.10
CA VAL A 256 1.85 21.59 -3.86
C VAL A 256 1.61 20.35 -4.70
N ASP A 257 2.67 19.91 -5.36
CA ASP A 257 2.66 18.66 -6.14
C ASP A 257 2.95 17.43 -5.27
N PRO A 258 2.47 16.24 -5.64
CA PRO A 258 2.78 14.98 -4.95
C PRO A 258 4.20 14.51 -5.27
N ASN A 259 5.20 15.28 -4.89
CA ASN A 259 6.61 14.97 -5.10
C ASN A 259 7.31 14.57 -3.78
N ALA A 260 8.52 14.03 -3.90
CA ALA A 260 9.27 13.53 -2.76
C ALA A 260 9.58 14.60 -1.72
N GLU A 261 9.90 15.83 -2.13
CA GLU A 261 10.26 16.94 -1.22
C GLU A 261 9.07 17.36 -0.37
N ALA A 262 7.92 17.61 -1.02
CA ALA A 262 6.69 17.99 -0.35
C ALA A 262 6.16 16.88 0.58
N SER A 263 6.36 15.63 0.18
CA SER A 263 5.99 14.47 1.00
C SER A 263 6.90 14.31 2.21
N ARG A 264 8.22 14.52 2.08
CA ARG A 264 9.16 14.54 3.22
C ARG A 264 8.81 15.67 4.19
N SER A 265 8.45 16.83 3.69
CA SER A 265 7.99 17.96 4.51
C SER A 265 6.78 17.56 5.36
N ALA A 266 5.78 16.92 4.75
CA ALA A 266 4.60 16.42 5.46
C ALA A 266 4.95 15.35 6.52
N LEU A 267 5.84 14.43 6.19
CA LEU A 267 6.26 13.31 7.07
C LEU A 267 7.11 13.77 8.25
N SER A 268 7.77 14.91 8.16
CA SER A 268 8.57 15.46 9.26
C SER A 268 7.73 15.78 10.50
N GLU A 269 6.45 16.11 10.30
CA GLU A 269 5.50 16.39 11.37
C GLU A 269 4.89 15.15 12.02
N ALA A 270 5.09 13.97 11.40
CA ALA A 270 4.49 12.73 11.86
C ALA A 270 5.02 12.32 13.22
N LYS A 271 4.09 12.01 14.13
CA LYS A 271 4.39 11.42 15.43
C LYS A 271 3.90 9.99 15.45
N LEU A 272 4.78 9.08 15.81
CA LEU A 272 4.43 7.69 16.06
C LEU A 272 4.22 7.48 17.56
N ASP A 273 3.19 6.74 17.91
CA ASP A 273 2.92 6.34 19.30
C ASP A 273 3.85 5.18 19.74
N LYS A 274 3.66 4.69 20.97
CA LYS A 274 4.46 3.57 21.53
C LYS A 274 4.31 2.26 20.74
N MET A 275 3.24 2.11 19.97
CA MET A 275 3.00 0.96 19.09
C MET A 275 3.44 1.23 17.65
N LEU A 276 4.19 2.30 17.42
CA LEU A 276 4.62 2.80 16.11
C LEU A 276 3.46 3.09 15.16
N GLY A 277 2.26 3.32 15.71
CA GLY A 277 1.11 3.81 14.98
C GLY A 277 1.13 5.33 14.84
N GLY A 278 0.46 5.83 13.81
CA GLY A 278 0.32 7.26 13.60
C GLY A 278 -0.52 7.58 12.36
N THR A 279 -1.03 8.77 12.31
CA THR A 279 -1.73 9.29 11.12
C THR A 279 -1.25 10.70 10.83
N ILE A 280 -1.22 11.05 9.56
CA ILE A 280 -0.91 12.39 9.09
C ILE A 280 -2.14 12.87 8.36
N ALA A 281 -2.88 13.76 9.00
CA ALA A 281 -4.07 14.37 8.39
C ALA A 281 -3.81 15.86 8.25
N ASP A 282 -3.77 16.33 7.00
CA ASP A 282 -3.65 17.74 6.68
C ASP A 282 -2.45 18.42 7.36
N PRO A 283 -1.21 18.04 7.00
CA PRO A 283 0.02 18.52 7.63
C PRO A 283 0.11 20.06 7.57
N LYS A 284 0.82 20.64 8.56
CA LYS A 284 0.90 22.10 8.75
C LYS A 284 2.08 22.74 8.03
N GLY A 285 2.99 21.95 7.44
CA GLY A 285 4.16 22.50 6.74
C GLY A 285 3.77 23.36 5.55
N GLU A 286 4.43 24.50 5.38
CA GLU A 286 4.15 25.46 4.32
C GLU A 286 4.21 24.82 2.92
N ASN A 287 5.17 23.90 2.72
CA ASN A 287 5.37 23.18 1.46
C ASN A 287 4.95 21.69 1.57
N ALA A 288 4.20 21.32 2.61
CA ALA A 288 3.78 19.95 2.82
C ALA A 288 2.68 19.53 1.84
N TYR A 289 2.84 18.36 1.22
CA TYR A 289 1.77 17.76 0.42
C TYR A 289 0.63 17.29 1.34
N PRO A 290 -0.64 17.55 0.98
CA PRO A 290 -1.76 17.38 1.91
C PRO A 290 -2.04 15.93 2.34
N ILE A 291 -1.74 14.94 1.50
CA ILE A 291 -2.19 13.56 1.69
C ILE A 291 -0.99 12.61 1.61
N VAL A 292 -0.42 12.29 2.77
CA VAL A 292 0.72 11.37 2.90
C VAL A 292 0.42 10.30 3.95
N THR A 293 1.08 9.17 3.84
CA THR A 293 0.95 8.09 4.83
C THR A 293 2.21 7.26 4.91
N PHE A 294 2.43 6.63 6.06
CA PHE A 294 3.27 5.44 6.15
C PHE A 294 2.49 4.21 5.70
N THR A 295 3.20 3.12 5.49
CA THR A 295 2.62 1.78 5.36
C THR A 295 3.28 0.84 6.37
N TRP A 296 2.50 -0.01 6.98
CA TRP A 296 2.91 -0.88 8.07
C TRP A 296 2.79 -2.35 7.70
N VAL A 297 3.71 -3.14 8.24
CA VAL A 297 3.56 -4.58 8.40
C VAL A 297 3.17 -4.86 9.85
N VAL A 298 2.22 -5.76 10.04
CA VAL A 298 1.84 -6.32 11.36
C VAL A 298 2.14 -7.80 11.33
N CYS A 299 2.92 -8.27 12.30
CA CYS A 299 3.30 -9.67 12.38
C CYS A 299 3.42 -10.13 13.85
N ARG A 300 3.60 -11.45 14.07
CA ARG A 300 3.86 -11.99 15.39
C ARG A 300 5.25 -11.58 15.87
N LYS A 301 5.41 -11.40 17.18
CA LYS A 301 6.75 -11.31 17.79
C LYS A 301 7.45 -12.66 17.86
N HIS A 302 6.70 -13.74 18.07
CA HIS A 302 7.25 -15.09 18.15
C HIS A 302 6.52 -16.04 17.20
N TYR A 303 7.29 -16.86 16.51
CA TYR A 303 6.84 -17.93 15.62
C TYR A 303 7.29 -19.27 16.20
N ASP A 304 6.44 -20.29 16.14
CA ASP A 304 6.75 -21.64 16.60
C ASP A 304 7.90 -22.26 15.80
N ASP A 305 7.94 -21.96 14.50
CA ASP A 305 9.10 -22.22 13.67
C ASP A 305 10.10 -21.07 13.82
N PRO A 306 11.21 -21.26 14.56
CA PRO A 306 12.21 -20.23 14.78
C PRO A 306 12.91 -19.82 13.47
N VAL A 307 13.03 -20.75 12.50
CA VAL A 307 13.64 -20.48 11.18
C VAL A 307 12.77 -19.51 10.42
N LEU A 308 11.46 -19.72 10.37
CA LEU A 308 10.49 -18.80 9.75
C LEU A 308 10.59 -17.40 10.37
N GLY A 309 10.60 -17.30 11.70
CA GLY A 309 10.68 -16.01 12.39
C GLY A 309 11.99 -15.28 12.12
N GLN A 310 13.12 -15.98 12.14
CA GLN A 310 14.43 -15.41 11.80
C GLN A 310 14.49 -14.95 10.33
N LYS A 311 13.93 -15.73 9.39
CA LYS A 311 13.89 -15.34 7.97
C LYS A 311 12.98 -14.13 7.73
N LEU A 312 11.81 -14.06 8.37
CA LEU A 312 10.94 -12.87 8.30
C LEU A 312 11.66 -11.63 8.88
N LYS A 313 12.34 -11.77 10.03
CA LYS A 313 13.17 -10.72 10.61
C LYS A 313 14.24 -10.23 9.61
N ALA A 314 14.93 -11.15 8.94
CA ALA A 314 15.95 -10.82 7.92
C ALA A 314 15.35 -10.07 6.73
N VAL A 315 14.21 -10.52 6.19
CA VAL A 315 13.48 -9.82 5.12
C VAL A 315 13.12 -8.40 5.52
N LEU A 316 12.48 -8.22 6.68
CA LEU A 316 12.07 -6.89 7.15
C LEU A 316 13.27 -5.99 7.48
N SER A 317 14.37 -6.56 7.99
CA SER A 317 15.62 -5.82 8.20
C SER A 317 16.18 -5.30 6.89
N CYS A 318 16.20 -6.15 5.85
CA CYS A 318 16.65 -5.76 4.51
C CYS A 318 15.79 -4.61 3.94
N CYS A 319 14.46 -4.63 4.13
CA CYS A 319 13.58 -3.51 3.72
C CYS A 319 13.93 -2.19 4.42
N LEU A 320 14.47 -2.25 5.64
CA LEU A 320 14.88 -1.09 6.44
C LEU A 320 16.38 -0.76 6.33
N GLU A 321 17.15 -1.44 5.49
CA GLU A 321 18.52 -1.02 5.18
C GLU A 321 18.53 0.38 4.55
N SER A 322 19.62 1.13 4.78
CA SER A 322 19.83 2.45 4.19
C SER A 322 21.32 2.69 3.94
N GLY A 323 21.62 3.52 2.95
CA GLY A 323 22.99 3.88 2.58
C GLY A 323 23.67 2.86 1.66
N THR A 324 22.95 1.86 1.13
CA THR A 324 23.47 0.88 0.17
C THR A 324 22.64 0.98 -1.13
N PRO A 325 23.24 1.33 -2.26
CA PRO A 325 22.53 1.44 -3.54
C PRO A 325 21.73 0.17 -3.87
N HIS A 326 20.53 0.37 -4.42
CA HIS A 326 19.59 -0.69 -4.83
C HIS A 326 19.18 -1.64 -3.71
N ARG A 327 19.13 -1.15 -2.46
CA ARG A 327 18.65 -1.90 -1.29
C ARG A 327 17.73 -1.07 -0.43
N GLY A 328 16.87 -1.74 0.32
CA GLY A 328 16.05 -1.17 1.37
C GLY A 328 15.43 0.17 1.01
N GLN A 329 15.78 1.21 1.74
CA GLN A 329 15.19 2.54 1.60
C GLN A 329 15.60 3.28 0.31
N GLU A 330 16.72 2.93 -0.31
CA GLU A 330 17.13 3.48 -1.61
C GLU A 330 16.21 2.98 -2.73
N ILE A 331 15.75 1.72 -2.67
CA ILE A 331 14.72 1.21 -3.60
C ILE A 331 13.39 1.97 -3.41
N SER A 332 13.06 2.38 -2.18
CA SER A 332 11.87 3.21 -1.96
C SER A 332 11.97 4.53 -2.74
N ASP A 333 13.09 5.22 -2.64
CA ASP A 333 13.33 6.49 -3.35
C ASP A 333 13.33 6.28 -4.88
N GLU A 334 13.98 5.22 -5.37
CA GLU A 334 14.02 4.85 -6.81
C GLU A 334 12.61 4.62 -7.41
N LEU A 335 11.67 4.13 -6.62
CA LEU A 335 10.29 3.83 -7.05
C LEU A 335 9.27 4.93 -6.69
N GLY A 336 9.74 6.12 -6.30
CA GLY A 336 8.85 7.26 -5.96
C GLY A 336 8.20 7.18 -4.58
N TYR A 337 8.55 6.16 -3.75
CA TYR A 337 8.18 6.13 -2.34
C TYR A 337 9.10 7.03 -1.52
N ILE A 338 8.69 7.30 -0.31
CA ILE A 338 9.46 8.16 0.59
C ILE A 338 10.18 7.28 1.61
N PRO A 339 11.53 7.28 1.61
CA PRO A 339 12.30 6.62 2.64
C PRO A 339 11.90 7.09 4.04
N MET A 340 11.97 6.18 5.00
CA MET A 340 11.64 6.50 6.39
C MET A 340 12.57 7.60 6.95
N PRO A 341 12.03 8.63 7.63
CA PRO A 341 12.85 9.57 8.39
C PRO A 341 13.76 8.84 9.39
N LYS A 342 14.99 9.33 9.59
CA LYS A 342 16.03 8.63 10.38
C LYS A 342 15.55 8.18 11.74
N ASP A 343 14.90 9.07 12.51
CA ASP A 343 14.36 8.79 13.82
C ASP A 343 13.32 7.66 13.82
N LYS A 344 12.47 7.62 12.81
CA LYS A 344 11.42 6.61 12.63
C LYS A 344 11.98 5.30 12.09
N LEU A 345 13.00 5.37 11.24
CA LEU A 345 13.74 4.20 10.74
C LEU A 345 14.42 3.44 11.90
N GLU A 346 15.01 4.15 12.85
CA GLU A 346 15.60 3.53 14.04
C GLU A 346 14.55 2.84 14.93
N LEU A 347 13.38 3.46 15.09
CA LEU A 347 12.26 2.84 15.83
C LEU A 347 11.77 1.58 15.12
N ALA A 348 11.62 1.62 13.79
CA ALA A 348 11.22 0.47 12.98
C ALA A 348 12.25 -0.68 13.10
N ARG A 349 13.55 -0.39 13.03
CA ARG A 349 14.62 -1.38 13.22
C ARG A 349 14.59 -2.02 14.61
N LYS A 350 14.35 -1.23 15.66
CA LYS A 350 14.16 -1.76 17.02
C LYS A 350 12.95 -2.68 17.10
N ALA A 351 11.86 -2.33 16.44
CA ALA A 351 10.67 -3.18 16.40
C ALA A 351 10.93 -4.51 15.65
N VAL A 352 11.62 -4.48 14.50
CA VAL A 352 12.04 -5.71 13.79
C VAL A 352 12.94 -6.58 14.69
N ALA A 353 13.83 -5.97 15.48
CA ALA A 353 14.71 -6.70 16.37
C ALA A 353 13.97 -7.53 17.42
N THR A 354 12.71 -7.16 17.78
CA THR A 354 11.89 -7.92 18.74
C THR A 354 11.28 -9.20 18.17
N ILE A 355 11.37 -9.44 16.85
CA ILE A 355 10.87 -10.67 16.23
C ILE A 355 11.83 -11.82 16.61
N ASN A 356 11.28 -12.89 17.21
CA ASN A 356 12.04 -14.03 17.72
C ASN A 356 13.31 -13.59 18.50
N ALA A 357 13.18 -12.54 19.32
CA ALA A 357 14.18 -12.23 20.33
C ALA A 357 13.96 -13.16 21.53
N ASP A 358 15.06 -13.69 22.05
CA ASP A 358 15.12 -14.51 23.25
C ASP A 358 14.67 -13.74 24.50
#